data_ff16b3f945792ef90d1e2c6d1110c7c8
#
_entry.id   ff16b3f945792ef90d1e2c6d1110c7c8
#
_cell.length_a   1.000
_cell.length_b   1.000
_cell.length_c   1.000
_cell.angle_alpha   90.00
_cell.angle_beta   90.00
_cell.angle_gamma   90.00
#
_symmetry.space_group_name_H-M   'P 1'
#
loop_
_entity.id
_entity.type
_entity.pdbx_description
1 polymer ?
#
loop_
_entity_poly.entity_id
_entity_poly.type
_entity_poly.pdbx_seq_one_letter_code
_entity_poly.pdbx_strand_id
1 'polypeptide(L)'
;MRRKSKLVSLICAILLLILSLCVRYCSPKEAELAADIILAVLEVVEEYEELPEAPEEAQPTKPIEDGVKIPVFSGEPYVAINGNIPFFREEEYTTESYEFFSDLDELGRCGMVMACIGQDLMPTEERGEIGHIKPSGWHSVRYDCVEGGSLYNRCHLLGFQLTGENANRQNLITGTRFMNVEGMLPFEDMVADFIRETDEHVLYRVTPIYEKPEDLVAIGVVMEGWSVEDKGESICFCVFVYNSQPGIEIDYATGESRLKK
;
A
#
# COMPACT_ATOMS: atom_id res chain seq x y z
N MET A 1 12.53 12.11 16.80
CA MET A 1 13.62 12.84 17.50
C MET A 1 14.76 13.35 16.59
N ARG A 2 15.50 12.55 15.83
CA ARG A 2 16.69 13.03 15.07
C ARG A 2 16.43 14.03 13.93
N ARG A 3 15.26 14.06 13.28
CA ARG A 3 14.98 14.97 12.15
C ARG A 3 14.56 16.36 12.61
N LYS A 4 13.64 16.49 13.58
CA LYS A 4 13.22 17.79 14.16
C LYS A 4 14.42 18.51 14.78
N SER A 5 15.20 17.84 15.62
CA SER A 5 16.40 18.38 16.26
C SER A 5 17.46 18.89 15.26
N LYS A 6 17.64 18.23 14.11
CA LYS A 6 18.57 18.70 13.07
C LYS A 6 18.07 19.94 12.35
N LEU A 7 16.75 20.03 12.09
CA LEU A 7 16.15 21.19 11.43
C LEU A 7 16.25 22.43 12.34
N VAL A 8 15.88 22.27 13.61
CA VAL A 8 15.97 23.35 14.62
C VAL A 8 17.42 23.83 14.78
N SER A 9 18.38 22.91 14.91
CA SER A 9 19.80 23.29 14.99
C SER A 9 20.29 24.06 13.76
N LEU A 10 19.81 23.71 12.57
CA LEU A 10 20.13 24.41 11.33
C LEU A 10 19.53 25.83 11.31
N ILE A 11 18.28 25.98 11.72
CA ILE A 11 17.60 27.28 11.80
C ILE A 11 18.33 28.19 12.78
N CYS A 12 18.63 27.70 13.99
CA CYS A 12 19.39 28.49 14.99
C CYS A 12 20.76 28.93 14.47
N ALA A 13 21.49 28.05 13.77
CA ALA A 13 22.78 28.39 13.18
C ALA A 13 22.66 29.49 12.10
N ILE A 14 21.63 29.45 11.26
CA ILE A 14 21.37 30.49 10.25
C ILE A 14 21.00 31.81 10.90
N LEU A 15 20.16 31.82 11.93
CA LEU A 15 19.74 33.01 12.63
C LEU A 15 20.93 33.70 13.31
N LEU A 16 21.84 32.92 13.94
CA LEU A 16 23.07 33.46 14.54
C LEU A 16 24.01 34.06 13.48
N LEU A 17 24.09 33.47 12.30
CA LEU A 17 24.89 34.01 11.20
C LEU A 17 24.30 35.34 10.70
N ILE A 18 22.99 35.44 10.54
CA ILE A 18 22.28 36.64 10.11
C ILE A 18 22.52 37.76 11.14
N LEU A 19 22.35 37.47 12.42
CA LEU A 19 22.58 38.44 13.49
C LEU A 19 24.01 38.98 13.48
N SER A 20 24.99 38.10 13.31
CA SER A 20 26.41 38.46 13.21
C SER A 20 26.71 39.39 12.03
N LEU A 21 26.06 39.13 10.87
CA LEU A 21 26.19 39.98 9.69
C LEU A 21 25.50 41.34 9.89
N CYS A 22 24.30 41.35 10.47
CA CYS A 22 23.57 42.60 10.74
C CYS A 22 24.35 43.53 11.72
N VAL A 23 24.89 42.99 12.78
CA VAL A 23 25.72 43.79 13.74
C VAL A 23 26.96 44.34 13.06
N ARG A 24 27.52 43.70 12.05
CA ARG A 24 28.76 44.09 11.38
C ARG A 24 28.56 45.10 10.24
N TYR A 25 27.42 45.04 9.54
CA TYR A 25 27.22 45.77 8.28
C TYR A 25 26.00 46.70 8.26
N CYS A 26 25.07 46.59 9.22
CA CYS A 26 23.85 47.40 9.28
C CYS A 26 23.97 48.57 10.25
N SER A 27 23.08 49.54 10.12
CA SER A 27 22.95 50.62 11.11
C SER A 27 22.37 50.05 12.44
N PRO A 28 22.59 50.80 13.59
CA PRO A 28 22.07 50.31 14.87
C PRO A 28 20.56 50.03 14.90
N LYS A 29 19.76 50.82 14.16
CA LYS A 29 18.31 50.60 14.07
C LYS A 29 17.94 49.33 13.27
N GLU A 30 18.69 49.04 12.23
CA GLU A 30 18.46 47.82 11.43
C GLU A 30 18.92 46.57 12.19
N ALA A 31 19.99 46.68 12.98
CA ALA A 31 20.45 45.59 13.84
C ALA A 31 19.44 45.29 14.96
N GLU A 32 18.82 46.32 15.55
CA GLU A 32 17.76 46.17 16.56
C GLU A 32 16.52 45.49 15.96
N LEU A 33 16.05 45.92 14.80
CA LEU A 33 14.92 45.29 14.10
C LEU A 33 15.21 43.82 13.73
N ALA A 34 16.45 43.53 13.30
CA ALA A 34 16.85 42.15 13.02
C ALA A 34 16.85 41.28 14.28
N ALA A 35 17.27 41.82 15.42
CA ALA A 35 17.23 41.11 16.69
C ALA A 35 15.78 40.80 17.14
N ASP A 36 14.86 41.76 16.98
CA ASP A 36 13.44 41.54 17.31
C ASP A 36 12.81 40.46 16.43
N ILE A 37 13.11 40.44 15.13
CA ILE A 37 12.63 39.42 14.22
C ILE A 37 13.21 38.02 14.59
N ILE A 38 14.49 37.98 14.95
CA ILE A 38 15.13 36.71 15.36
C ILE A 38 14.51 36.18 16.64
N LEU A 39 14.20 37.05 17.62
CA LEU A 39 13.52 36.62 18.84
C LEU A 39 12.14 36.07 18.57
N ALA A 40 11.34 36.73 17.72
CA ALA A 40 10.02 36.21 17.32
C ALA A 40 10.11 34.86 16.60
N VAL A 41 11.12 34.64 15.76
CA VAL A 41 11.34 33.35 15.11
C VAL A 41 11.77 32.28 16.11
N LEU A 42 12.58 32.60 17.09
CA LEU A 42 12.98 31.66 18.15
C LEU A 42 11.80 31.21 19.01
N GLU A 43 10.88 32.14 19.35
CA GLU A 43 9.63 31.79 20.07
C GLU A 43 8.80 30.79 19.28
N VAL A 44 8.63 30.98 17.96
CA VAL A 44 7.93 30.03 17.09
C VAL A 44 8.65 28.68 17.01
N VAL A 45 9.98 28.69 17.02
CA VAL A 45 10.80 27.46 17.00
C VAL A 45 10.66 26.68 18.31
N GLU A 46 10.63 27.38 19.47
CA GLU A 46 10.36 26.74 20.77
C GLU A 46 8.96 26.13 20.82
N GLU A 47 7.94 26.87 20.36
CA GLU A 47 6.57 26.34 20.25
C GLU A 47 6.49 25.12 19.33
N TYR A 48 7.26 25.11 18.21
CA TYR A 48 7.35 23.97 17.31
C TYR A 48 8.04 22.73 17.94
N GLU A 49 9.02 22.93 18.84
CA GLU A 49 9.65 21.83 19.59
C GLU A 49 8.72 21.26 20.66
N GLU A 50 7.87 22.08 21.26
CA GLU A 50 6.89 21.66 22.28
C GLU A 50 5.65 20.97 21.68
N LEU A 51 5.39 21.16 20.37
CA LEU A 51 4.33 20.41 19.70
C LEU A 51 4.61 18.91 19.83
N PRO A 52 3.63 18.11 20.32
CA PRO A 52 3.77 16.66 20.32
C PRO A 52 4.18 16.23 18.91
N GLU A 53 5.18 15.35 18.81
CA GLU A 53 5.48 14.71 17.51
C GLU A 53 4.17 14.13 17.03
N ALA A 54 3.78 14.48 15.79
CA ALA A 54 2.68 13.77 15.14
C ALA A 54 2.97 12.27 15.34
N PRO A 55 1.98 11.46 15.78
CA PRO A 55 2.18 10.04 15.95
C PRO A 55 2.88 9.56 14.67
N GLU A 56 4.04 8.92 14.84
CA GLU A 56 4.74 8.27 13.72
C GLU A 56 3.66 7.42 13.07
N GLU A 57 3.33 7.72 11.80
CA GLU A 57 2.25 7.01 11.10
C GLU A 57 2.49 5.54 11.34
N ALA A 58 1.62 4.92 12.13
CA ALA A 58 1.77 3.53 12.54
C ALA A 58 1.75 2.73 11.24
N GLN A 59 2.90 2.20 10.83
CA GLN A 59 2.95 1.37 9.63
C GLN A 59 1.94 0.25 9.80
N PRO A 60 1.03 0.04 8.85
CA PRO A 60 0.02 -1.01 8.96
C PRO A 60 0.71 -2.35 9.25
N THR A 61 0.14 -3.13 10.14
CA THR A 61 0.72 -4.43 10.53
C THR A 61 0.59 -5.45 9.41
N LYS A 62 1.60 -6.29 9.25
CA LYS A 62 1.50 -7.46 8.37
C LYS A 62 0.43 -8.40 8.92
N PRO A 63 -0.56 -8.83 8.11
CA PRO A 63 -1.70 -9.63 8.60
C PRO A 63 -1.33 -11.06 9.00
N ILE A 64 -0.17 -11.56 8.60
CA ILE A 64 0.24 -12.93 8.92
C ILE A 64 1.52 -12.88 9.75
N GLU A 65 1.37 -12.96 11.07
CA GLU A 65 2.38 -13.46 11.96
C GLU A 65 2.29 -15.00 12.01
N ASP A 66 3.43 -15.67 12.19
CA ASP A 66 3.61 -17.12 12.19
C ASP A 66 2.40 -17.92 12.72
N GLY A 67 1.69 -18.62 11.85
CA GLY A 67 0.68 -19.58 12.26
C GLY A 67 -0.56 -19.76 11.39
N VAL A 68 -0.86 -18.87 10.47
CA VAL A 68 -2.00 -19.08 9.53
C VAL A 68 -1.59 -20.14 8.50
N LYS A 69 -2.19 -21.33 8.59
CA LYS A 69 -1.99 -22.41 7.62
C LYS A 69 -2.85 -22.12 6.39
N ILE A 70 -2.19 -21.89 5.27
CA ILE A 70 -2.86 -21.80 3.96
C ILE A 70 -3.15 -23.23 3.48
N PRO A 71 -4.41 -23.60 3.22
CA PRO A 71 -4.75 -24.88 2.63
C PRO A 71 -4.11 -25.05 1.24
N VAL A 72 -3.84 -26.29 0.85
CA VAL A 72 -3.33 -26.58 -0.49
C VAL A 72 -4.41 -26.25 -1.52
N PHE A 73 -4.02 -25.66 -2.65
CA PHE A 73 -4.93 -25.37 -3.77
C PHE A 73 -5.69 -26.63 -4.22
N SER A 74 -7.01 -26.56 -4.19
CA SER A 74 -7.93 -27.66 -4.53
C SER A 74 -8.77 -27.42 -5.79
N GLY A 75 -8.55 -26.30 -6.48
CA GLY A 75 -9.30 -25.88 -7.65
C GLY A 75 -10.13 -24.61 -7.45
N GLU A 76 -10.44 -24.29 -6.20
CA GLU A 76 -11.16 -23.05 -5.87
C GLU A 76 -10.21 -21.85 -5.91
N PRO A 77 -10.64 -20.68 -6.42
CA PRO A 77 -9.78 -19.52 -6.59
C PRO A 77 -9.31 -18.90 -5.26
N TYR A 78 -10.08 -19.07 -4.21
CA TYR A 78 -9.78 -18.55 -2.87
C TYR A 78 -10.32 -19.45 -1.77
N VAL A 79 -9.88 -19.20 -0.54
CA VAL A 79 -10.37 -19.84 0.67
C VAL A 79 -10.47 -18.81 1.80
N ALA A 80 -11.55 -18.86 2.57
CA ALA A 80 -11.65 -18.05 3.78
C ALA A 80 -10.62 -18.52 4.83
N ILE A 81 -9.93 -17.58 5.42
CA ILE A 81 -8.97 -17.81 6.52
C ILE A 81 -9.41 -17.00 7.75
N ASN A 82 -8.86 -17.31 8.91
CA ASN A 82 -9.19 -16.63 10.18
C ASN A 82 -10.71 -16.53 10.47
N GLY A 83 -11.48 -17.55 10.09
CA GLY A 83 -12.94 -17.51 10.23
C GLY A 83 -13.62 -16.42 9.39
N ASN A 84 -12.98 -15.98 8.33
CA ASN A 84 -13.39 -14.85 7.46
C ASN A 84 -13.40 -13.49 8.16
N ILE A 85 -12.63 -13.32 9.24
CA ILE A 85 -12.52 -12.06 9.99
C ILE A 85 -11.16 -11.43 9.70
N PRO A 86 -11.11 -10.15 9.28
CA PRO A 86 -9.86 -9.43 9.06
C PRO A 86 -8.99 -9.33 10.33
N PHE A 87 -7.67 -9.18 10.13
CA PHE A 87 -6.70 -8.98 11.23
C PHE A 87 -6.45 -7.48 11.53
N PHE A 88 -7.39 -6.59 11.18
CA PHE A 88 -7.24 -5.17 11.49
C PHE A 88 -7.22 -4.94 13.00
N ARG A 89 -6.34 -4.03 13.43
CA ARG A 89 -6.27 -3.58 14.82
C ARG A 89 -7.21 -2.40 15.04
N GLU A 90 -7.61 -2.17 16.28
CA GLU A 90 -8.54 -1.11 16.64
C GLU A 90 -8.07 0.28 16.19
N GLU A 91 -6.75 0.53 16.25
CA GLU A 91 -6.14 1.79 15.81
C GLU A 91 -6.06 1.97 14.29
N GLU A 92 -6.32 0.95 13.48
CA GLU A 92 -6.32 1.02 12.02
C GLU A 92 -7.68 1.47 11.45
N TYR A 93 -8.74 1.43 12.24
CA TYR A 93 -10.07 1.86 11.78
C TYR A 93 -10.17 3.39 11.71
N THR A 94 -10.47 3.90 10.51
CA THR A 94 -10.63 5.32 10.23
C THR A 94 -11.63 5.52 9.09
N THR A 95 -12.22 6.70 9.03
CA THR A 95 -13.02 7.18 7.89
C THR A 95 -12.27 8.25 7.09
N GLU A 96 -10.97 8.43 7.35
CA GLU A 96 -10.12 9.27 6.52
C GLU A 96 -9.52 8.44 5.40
N SER A 97 -9.79 8.82 4.16
CA SER A 97 -9.25 8.11 2.98
C SER A 97 -7.74 8.21 2.92
N TYR A 98 -7.08 7.08 2.70
CA TYR A 98 -5.63 7.00 2.50
C TYR A 98 -5.26 5.76 1.69
N GLU A 99 -4.05 5.78 1.12
CA GLU A 99 -3.39 4.65 0.51
C GLU A 99 -1.99 4.47 1.11
N PHE A 100 -1.60 3.24 1.29
CA PHE A 100 -0.26 2.86 1.73
C PHE A 100 0.29 1.73 0.87
N PHE A 101 1.52 1.87 0.42
CA PHE A 101 2.25 0.87 -0.36
C PHE A 101 3.60 0.61 0.31
N SER A 102 3.87 -0.65 0.65
CA SER A 102 5.20 -1.03 1.13
C SER A 102 6.25 -0.81 0.05
N ASP A 103 7.46 -0.43 0.45
CA ASP A 103 8.60 -0.42 -0.46
C ASP A 103 8.84 -1.80 -1.06
N LEU A 104 9.33 -1.83 -2.31
CA LEU A 104 9.78 -3.07 -2.91
C LEU A 104 10.97 -3.61 -2.13
N ASP A 105 11.01 -4.93 -1.94
CA ASP A 105 12.13 -5.58 -1.31
C ASP A 105 13.37 -5.68 -2.23
N GLU A 106 14.45 -6.29 -1.73
CA GLU A 106 15.72 -6.45 -2.47
C GLU A 106 15.56 -7.25 -3.77
N LEU A 107 14.52 -8.09 -3.89
CA LEU A 107 14.20 -8.83 -5.11
C LEU A 107 13.21 -8.08 -6.03
N GLY A 108 12.80 -6.86 -5.65
CA GLY A 108 11.85 -6.05 -6.39
C GLY A 108 10.40 -6.54 -6.26
N ARG A 109 10.08 -7.28 -5.20
CA ARG A 109 8.74 -7.82 -4.91
C ARG A 109 7.91 -6.79 -4.14
N CYS A 110 6.61 -6.76 -4.43
CA CYS A 110 5.68 -5.97 -3.63
C CYS A 110 5.51 -6.55 -2.23
N GLY A 111 5.42 -5.67 -1.25
CA GLY A 111 4.96 -5.98 0.09
C GLY A 111 3.45 -5.77 0.24
N MET A 112 2.99 -5.64 1.48
CA MET A 112 1.61 -5.35 1.83
C MET A 112 1.21 -3.95 1.33
N VAL A 113 -0.02 -3.85 0.84
CA VAL A 113 -0.69 -2.59 0.55
C VAL A 113 -1.94 -2.47 1.40
N MET A 114 -2.33 -1.24 1.75
CA MET A 114 -3.50 -0.97 2.57
C MET A 114 -4.12 0.37 2.18
N ALA A 115 -5.45 0.46 2.25
CA ALA A 115 -6.16 1.69 2.02
C ALA A 115 -7.41 1.78 2.91
N CYS A 116 -7.79 2.98 3.29
CA CYS A 116 -9.16 3.29 3.66
C CYS A 116 -9.81 3.92 2.44
N ILE A 117 -10.68 3.17 1.78
CA ILE A 117 -11.21 3.52 0.48
C ILE A 117 -12.55 4.21 0.67
N GLY A 118 -12.60 5.51 0.34
CA GLY A 118 -13.82 6.28 0.18
C GLY A 118 -14.07 6.60 -1.30
N GLN A 119 -15.18 7.21 -1.62
CA GLN A 119 -15.54 7.59 -2.98
C GLN A 119 -14.55 8.59 -3.60
N ASP A 120 -13.87 9.37 -2.79
CA ASP A 120 -12.85 10.36 -3.18
C ASP A 120 -11.58 9.74 -3.78
N LEU A 121 -11.25 8.48 -3.44
CA LEU A 121 -10.13 7.74 -4.03
C LEU A 121 -10.51 7.02 -5.34
N MET A 122 -11.79 6.80 -5.59
CA MET A 122 -12.22 6.07 -6.78
C MET A 122 -11.82 6.81 -8.07
N PRO A 123 -11.51 6.07 -9.16
CA PRO A 123 -10.99 6.68 -10.38
C PRO A 123 -12.00 7.63 -11.00
N THR A 124 -11.52 8.83 -11.36
CA THR A 124 -12.24 9.83 -12.14
C THR A 124 -11.76 9.89 -13.59
N GLU A 125 -10.68 9.16 -13.91
CA GLU A 125 -10.07 9.09 -15.24
C GLU A 125 -10.09 7.66 -15.78
N GLU A 126 -9.94 7.51 -17.09
CA GLU A 126 -9.83 6.21 -17.73
C GLU A 126 -8.50 5.52 -17.36
N ARG A 127 -8.55 4.19 -17.26
CA ARG A 127 -7.38 3.36 -16.97
C ARG A 127 -6.33 3.49 -18.07
N GLY A 128 -5.12 3.88 -17.68
CA GLY A 128 -3.97 3.98 -18.57
C GLY A 128 -3.28 2.63 -18.85
N GLU A 129 -2.33 2.63 -19.79
CA GLU A 129 -1.54 1.46 -20.12
C GLU A 129 -0.45 1.17 -19.08
N ILE A 130 -0.37 -0.09 -18.64
CA ILE A 130 0.63 -0.57 -17.66
C ILE A 130 1.60 -1.61 -18.26
N GLY A 131 1.55 -1.81 -19.59
CA GLY A 131 2.33 -2.84 -20.31
C GLY A 131 3.85 -2.72 -20.13
N HIS A 132 4.36 -1.55 -19.84
CA HIS A 132 5.79 -1.28 -19.61
C HIS A 132 6.29 -1.76 -18.25
N ILE A 133 5.43 -2.01 -17.27
CA ILE A 133 5.82 -2.50 -15.95
C ILE A 133 5.97 -4.03 -16.01
N LYS A 134 7.07 -4.49 -15.45
CA LYS A 134 7.36 -5.92 -15.29
C LYS A 134 7.57 -6.18 -13.80
N PRO A 135 6.57 -6.73 -13.10
CA PRO A 135 6.74 -7.17 -11.71
C PRO A 135 7.79 -8.28 -11.57
N SER A 136 8.19 -8.60 -10.35
CA SER A 136 9.10 -9.72 -10.09
C SER A 136 8.57 -11.02 -10.70
N GLY A 137 9.45 -11.85 -11.25
CA GLY A 137 9.10 -13.12 -11.90
C GLY A 137 8.21 -13.00 -13.15
N TRP A 138 8.16 -11.82 -13.81
CA TRP A 138 7.32 -11.60 -14.98
C TRP A 138 7.80 -12.36 -16.22
N HIS A 139 6.90 -13.20 -16.77
CA HIS A 139 7.06 -13.84 -18.07
C HIS A 139 5.85 -13.55 -18.98
N SER A 140 6.12 -13.27 -20.24
CA SER A 140 5.05 -13.14 -21.26
C SER A 140 4.82 -14.50 -21.90
N VAL A 141 3.92 -15.29 -21.34
CA VAL A 141 3.64 -16.66 -21.78
C VAL A 141 2.16 -16.85 -22.06
N ARG A 142 1.84 -17.68 -23.04
CA ARG A 142 0.46 -17.97 -23.48
C ARG A 142 0.18 -19.46 -23.49
N TYR A 143 -1.06 -19.81 -23.12
CA TYR A 143 -1.58 -21.17 -23.15
C TYR A 143 -3.02 -21.17 -23.67
N ASP A 144 -3.37 -22.12 -24.52
CA ASP A 144 -4.71 -22.23 -25.11
C ASP A 144 -5.78 -22.56 -24.05
N CYS A 145 -5.39 -23.17 -22.92
CA CYS A 145 -6.30 -23.50 -21.82
C CYS A 145 -6.58 -22.30 -20.89
N VAL A 146 -5.95 -21.16 -21.12
CA VAL A 146 -6.17 -19.93 -20.32
C VAL A 146 -7.10 -19.01 -21.08
N GLU A 147 -8.13 -18.50 -20.45
CA GLU A 147 -9.02 -17.52 -21.04
C GLU A 147 -8.26 -16.27 -21.50
N GLY A 148 -8.46 -15.82 -22.74
CA GLY A 148 -7.69 -14.74 -23.34
C GLY A 148 -6.24 -15.12 -23.67
N GLY A 149 -5.82 -16.34 -23.39
CA GLY A 149 -4.55 -16.93 -23.73
C GLY A 149 -3.35 -16.54 -22.88
N SER A 150 -3.33 -15.37 -22.26
CA SER A 150 -2.19 -14.90 -21.44
C SER A 150 -2.25 -15.44 -20.02
N LEU A 151 -1.22 -16.20 -19.60
CA LEU A 151 -1.18 -16.77 -18.25
C LEU A 151 -1.12 -15.65 -17.19
N TYR A 152 -0.17 -14.72 -17.35
CA TYR A 152 0.06 -13.69 -16.36
C TYR A 152 -0.59 -12.37 -16.72
N ASN A 153 -1.14 -11.74 -15.70
CA ASN A 153 -1.62 -10.38 -15.65
C ASN A 153 -0.71 -9.56 -14.71
N ARG A 154 -0.64 -8.27 -14.95
CA ARG A 154 -0.13 -7.31 -13.97
C ARG A 154 -1.27 -7.05 -12.99
N CYS A 155 -1.35 -7.90 -11.96
CA CYS A 155 -2.41 -7.80 -10.98
C CYS A 155 -2.14 -6.61 -10.06
N HIS A 156 -3.09 -5.69 -9.98
CA HIS A 156 -3.09 -4.68 -8.93
C HIS A 156 -3.39 -5.36 -7.58
N LEU A 157 -2.72 -4.96 -6.54
CA LEU A 157 -3.06 -5.32 -5.17
C LEU A 157 -4.25 -4.47 -4.67
N LEU A 158 -4.18 -3.15 -4.84
CA LEU A 158 -5.35 -2.27 -4.80
C LEU A 158 -5.86 -2.09 -6.23
N GLY A 159 -7.04 -2.62 -6.54
CA GLY A 159 -7.65 -2.59 -7.87
C GLY A 159 -7.83 -1.16 -8.38
N PHE A 160 -7.57 -0.92 -9.66
CA PHE A 160 -7.75 0.41 -10.27
C PHE A 160 -9.14 1.01 -10.01
N GLN A 161 -10.18 0.19 -10.00
CA GLN A 161 -11.55 0.64 -9.75
C GLN A 161 -11.79 1.13 -8.32
N LEU A 162 -10.89 0.83 -7.38
CA LEU A 162 -10.98 1.19 -5.97
C LEU A 162 -10.29 2.51 -5.67
N THR A 163 -9.09 2.73 -6.23
CA THR A 163 -8.24 3.85 -5.84
C THR A 163 -7.67 4.65 -7.02
N GLY A 164 -7.98 4.28 -8.26
CA GLY A 164 -7.43 4.95 -9.44
C GLY A 164 -5.92 4.72 -9.66
N GLU A 165 -5.23 3.99 -8.76
CA GLU A 165 -3.82 3.67 -8.88
C GLU A 165 -3.55 2.82 -10.13
N ASN A 166 -2.77 3.36 -11.08
CA ASN A 166 -2.61 2.72 -12.38
C ASN A 166 -1.24 2.06 -12.57
N ALA A 167 -0.19 2.84 -12.72
CA ALA A 167 1.14 2.37 -13.10
C ALA A 167 2.13 2.35 -11.90
N ASN A 168 1.65 2.07 -10.72
CA ASN A 168 2.46 1.99 -9.50
C ASN A 168 3.14 0.63 -9.40
N ARG A 169 4.48 0.63 -9.37
CA ARG A 169 5.28 -0.61 -9.26
C ARG A 169 5.14 -1.31 -7.92
N GLN A 170 4.80 -0.58 -6.85
CA GLN A 170 4.57 -1.12 -5.51
C GLN A 170 3.18 -1.77 -5.37
N ASN A 171 2.32 -1.59 -6.38
CA ASN A 171 0.95 -2.10 -6.44
C ASN A 171 0.76 -3.23 -7.47
N LEU A 172 1.78 -3.64 -8.21
CA LEU A 172 1.64 -4.58 -9.32
C LEU A 172 2.47 -5.84 -9.08
N ILE A 173 1.81 -7.00 -9.07
CA ILE A 173 2.45 -8.30 -8.96
C ILE A 173 2.23 -9.15 -10.23
N THR A 174 3.07 -10.17 -10.42
CA THR A 174 2.86 -11.23 -11.41
C THR A 174 1.80 -12.18 -10.90
N GLY A 175 0.57 -12.04 -11.35
CA GLY A 175 -0.57 -12.89 -10.99
C GLY A 175 -1.12 -13.63 -12.20
N THR A 176 -1.67 -14.81 -11.98
CA THR A 176 -2.34 -15.58 -13.04
C THR A 176 -3.65 -14.92 -13.46
N ARG A 177 -4.12 -15.26 -14.66
CA ARG A 177 -5.45 -14.84 -15.13
C ARG A 177 -6.54 -15.32 -14.16
N PHE A 178 -6.44 -16.57 -13.69
CA PHE A 178 -7.39 -17.17 -12.75
C PHE A 178 -7.41 -16.44 -11.41
N MET A 179 -6.24 -16.16 -10.83
CA MET A 179 -6.13 -15.35 -9.61
C MET A 179 -6.81 -13.98 -9.78
N ASN A 180 -6.48 -13.29 -10.87
CA ASN A 180 -6.94 -11.91 -11.09
C ASN A 180 -8.46 -11.83 -11.29
N VAL A 181 -9.04 -12.75 -12.07
CA VAL A 181 -10.44 -12.65 -12.51
C VAL A 181 -11.40 -13.45 -11.61
N GLU A 182 -11.01 -14.69 -11.28
CA GLU A 182 -11.87 -15.55 -10.47
C GLU A 182 -11.61 -15.39 -8.97
N GLY A 183 -10.40 -14.93 -8.61
CA GLY A 183 -9.97 -14.79 -7.22
C GLY A 183 -10.16 -13.40 -6.65
N MET A 184 -9.51 -12.39 -7.22
CA MET A 184 -9.47 -11.04 -6.65
C MET A 184 -10.67 -10.19 -7.06
N LEU A 185 -11.01 -10.18 -8.34
CA LEU A 185 -12.04 -9.29 -8.91
C LEU A 185 -13.40 -9.35 -8.18
N PRO A 186 -13.93 -10.52 -7.75
CA PRO A 186 -15.20 -10.56 -7.03
C PRO A 186 -15.22 -9.75 -5.73
N PHE A 187 -14.08 -9.70 -5.01
CA PHE A 187 -13.94 -8.92 -3.79
C PHE A 187 -13.75 -7.43 -4.10
N GLU A 188 -13.01 -7.10 -5.15
CA GLU A 188 -12.84 -5.73 -5.62
C GLU A 188 -14.19 -5.15 -6.07
N ASP A 189 -14.99 -5.90 -6.82
CA ASP A 189 -16.32 -5.49 -7.28
C ASP A 189 -17.26 -5.26 -6.09
N MET A 190 -17.27 -6.20 -5.11
CA MET A 190 -18.07 -6.08 -3.89
C MET A 190 -17.75 -4.77 -3.12
N VAL A 191 -16.47 -4.45 -2.95
CA VAL A 191 -16.02 -3.23 -2.27
C VAL A 191 -16.38 -1.99 -3.09
N ALA A 192 -16.13 -2.01 -4.40
CA ALA A 192 -16.45 -0.88 -5.26
C ALA A 192 -17.94 -0.57 -5.32
N ASP A 193 -18.78 -1.59 -5.38
CA ASP A 193 -20.23 -1.43 -5.42
C ASP A 193 -20.77 -0.88 -4.09
N PHE A 194 -20.27 -1.43 -2.96
CA PHE A 194 -20.62 -0.92 -1.63
C PHE A 194 -20.33 0.58 -1.49
N ILE A 195 -19.11 1.02 -1.85
CA ILE A 195 -18.71 2.43 -1.74
C ILE A 195 -19.57 3.33 -2.65
N ARG A 196 -19.88 2.88 -3.88
CA ARG A 196 -20.72 3.64 -4.81
C ARG A 196 -22.19 3.79 -4.32
N GLU A 197 -22.69 2.78 -3.62
CA GLU A 197 -24.08 2.74 -3.15
C GLU A 197 -24.28 3.49 -1.83
N THR A 198 -23.28 3.51 -0.95
CA THR A 198 -23.41 4.03 0.41
C THR A 198 -22.68 5.34 0.66
N ASP A 199 -21.63 5.65 -0.12
CA ASP A 199 -20.66 6.74 0.15
C ASP A 199 -19.90 6.55 1.49
N GLU A 200 -19.83 5.29 1.98
CA GLU A 200 -19.13 4.89 3.19
C GLU A 200 -17.74 4.32 2.85
N HIS A 201 -16.91 4.12 3.87
CA HIS A 201 -15.51 3.71 3.70
C HIS A 201 -15.31 2.20 3.92
N VAL A 202 -14.37 1.63 3.18
CA VAL A 202 -13.89 0.27 3.38
C VAL A 202 -12.40 0.29 3.71
N LEU A 203 -12.04 -0.24 4.87
CA LEU A 203 -10.66 -0.57 5.18
C LEU A 203 -10.29 -1.84 4.42
N TYR A 204 -9.28 -1.76 3.56
CA TYR A 204 -8.89 -2.80 2.63
C TYR A 204 -7.39 -3.05 2.66
N ARG A 205 -6.97 -4.30 2.75
CA ARG A 205 -5.56 -4.68 2.80
C ARG A 205 -5.30 -5.90 1.94
N VAL A 206 -4.21 -5.86 1.18
CA VAL A 206 -3.76 -6.99 0.38
C VAL A 206 -2.28 -7.27 0.66
N THR A 207 -1.99 -8.51 1.02
CA THR A 207 -0.62 -8.94 1.36
C THR A 207 -0.19 -10.10 0.48
N PRO A 208 0.79 -9.90 -0.42
CA PRO A 208 1.40 -10.99 -1.18
C PRO A 208 2.14 -11.95 -0.26
N ILE A 209 1.97 -13.25 -0.50
CA ILE A 209 2.62 -14.32 0.28
C ILE A 209 3.61 -15.04 -0.61
N TYR A 210 4.87 -15.03 -0.21
CA TYR A 210 5.96 -15.77 -0.82
C TYR A 210 6.30 -16.95 0.08
N GLU A 211 6.30 -18.18 -0.47
CA GLU A 211 6.52 -19.38 0.33
C GLU A 211 7.97 -19.47 0.80
N LYS A 212 8.91 -19.08 -0.09
CA LYS A 212 10.35 -19.11 0.18
C LYS A 212 10.97 -17.72 0.00
N PRO A 213 12.08 -17.43 0.68
CA PRO A 213 12.76 -16.15 0.56
C PRO A 213 13.19 -15.80 -0.88
N GLU A 214 13.54 -16.81 -1.68
CA GLU A 214 14.00 -16.66 -3.07
C GLU A 214 12.86 -16.55 -4.10
N ASP A 215 11.60 -16.80 -3.74
CA ASP A 215 10.49 -16.79 -4.68
C ASP A 215 10.26 -15.40 -5.25
N LEU A 216 10.24 -15.28 -6.58
CA LEU A 216 9.95 -14.02 -7.28
C LEU A 216 8.46 -13.79 -7.51
N VAL A 217 7.66 -14.85 -7.45
CA VAL A 217 6.21 -14.81 -7.65
C VAL A 217 5.52 -15.25 -6.36
N ALA A 218 4.55 -14.47 -5.90
CA ALA A 218 3.75 -14.83 -4.73
C ALA A 218 2.92 -16.08 -5.00
N ILE A 219 2.81 -16.99 -4.02
CA ILE A 219 1.92 -18.16 -4.11
C ILE A 219 0.44 -17.77 -4.04
N GLY A 220 0.15 -16.56 -3.62
CA GLY A 220 -1.17 -15.96 -3.52
C GLY A 220 -1.13 -14.67 -2.73
N VAL A 221 -2.29 -14.11 -2.48
CA VAL A 221 -2.45 -12.93 -1.64
C VAL A 221 -3.47 -13.18 -0.53
N VAL A 222 -3.26 -12.57 0.62
CA VAL A 222 -4.33 -12.39 1.60
C VAL A 222 -5.04 -11.09 1.29
N MET A 223 -6.34 -11.16 1.11
CA MET A 223 -7.22 -10.00 0.94
C MET A 223 -8.13 -9.87 2.15
N GLU A 224 -8.23 -8.66 2.65
CA GLU A 224 -9.03 -8.31 3.81
C GLU A 224 -9.85 -7.07 3.51
N GLY A 225 -11.11 -7.07 3.91
CA GLY A 225 -12.01 -5.94 3.75
C GLY A 225 -12.96 -5.79 4.94
N TRP A 226 -13.22 -4.54 5.31
CA TRP A 226 -14.10 -4.20 6.43
C TRP A 226 -14.78 -2.85 6.19
N SER A 227 -16.11 -2.80 6.15
CA SER A 227 -16.87 -1.55 6.12
C SER A 227 -16.76 -0.85 7.46
N VAL A 228 -16.34 0.42 7.44
CA VAL A 228 -15.90 1.11 8.66
C VAL A 228 -17.09 1.61 9.47
N GLU A 229 -18.02 2.34 8.84
CA GLU A 229 -19.13 3.02 9.50
C GLU A 229 -20.12 2.05 10.13
N ASP A 230 -20.42 0.95 9.44
CA ASP A 230 -21.33 -0.10 9.92
C ASP A 230 -20.61 -1.22 10.69
N LYS A 231 -19.29 -1.07 10.92
CA LYS A 231 -18.47 -2.00 11.71
C LYS A 231 -18.46 -3.43 11.14
N GLY A 232 -18.33 -3.54 9.83
CA GLY A 232 -18.20 -4.81 9.13
C GLY A 232 -19.52 -5.56 8.93
N GLU A 233 -20.67 -4.89 9.08
CA GLU A 233 -21.98 -5.52 8.85
C GLU A 233 -22.17 -5.83 7.36
N SER A 234 -21.78 -4.92 6.47
CA SER A 234 -21.93 -5.07 5.02
C SER A 234 -20.71 -5.72 4.36
N ILE A 235 -19.49 -5.27 4.70
CA ILE A 235 -18.23 -5.81 4.17
C ILE A 235 -17.39 -6.35 5.33
N CYS A 236 -17.22 -7.67 5.35
CA CYS A 236 -16.30 -8.34 6.28
C CYS A 236 -15.78 -9.60 5.61
N PHE A 237 -14.49 -9.60 5.21
CA PHE A 237 -13.85 -10.79 4.68
C PHE A 237 -12.35 -10.85 4.98
N CYS A 238 -11.85 -12.07 5.10
CA CYS A 238 -10.43 -12.41 5.17
C CYS A 238 -10.20 -13.68 4.39
N VAL A 239 -9.63 -13.56 3.20
CA VAL A 239 -9.47 -14.66 2.27
C VAL A 239 -8.03 -14.78 1.78
N PHE A 240 -7.60 -16.02 1.52
CA PHE A 240 -6.38 -16.27 0.74
C PHE A 240 -6.77 -16.59 -0.70
N VAL A 241 -6.30 -15.79 -1.64
CA VAL A 241 -6.50 -15.97 -3.08
C VAL A 241 -5.27 -16.62 -3.67
N TYR A 242 -5.45 -17.78 -4.33
CA TYR A 242 -4.35 -18.57 -4.87
C TYR A 242 -3.82 -18.01 -6.19
N ASN A 243 -2.51 -17.81 -6.27
CA ASN A 243 -1.84 -17.49 -7.54
C ASN A 243 -1.56 -18.77 -8.34
N SER A 244 -2.61 -19.44 -8.71
CA SER A 244 -2.60 -20.70 -9.46
C SER A 244 -3.37 -20.55 -10.78
N GLN A 245 -3.17 -21.46 -11.71
CA GLN A 245 -3.96 -21.55 -12.93
C GLN A 245 -4.29 -23.03 -13.18
N PRO A 246 -5.58 -23.41 -13.29
CA PRO A 246 -5.96 -24.77 -13.62
C PRO A 246 -5.23 -25.28 -14.89
N GLY A 247 -4.67 -26.49 -14.82
CA GLY A 247 -3.92 -27.09 -15.93
C GLY A 247 -2.48 -26.59 -16.13
N ILE A 248 -2.01 -25.62 -15.33
CA ILE A 248 -0.65 -25.07 -15.40
C ILE A 248 0.09 -25.36 -14.09
N GLU A 249 1.37 -25.69 -14.22
CA GLU A 249 2.34 -25.74 -13.12
C GLU A 249 3.24 -24.50 -13.19
N ILE A 250 3.40 -23.81 -12.07
CA ILE A 250 4.18 -22.57 -11.95
C ILE A 250 5.37 -22.83 -11.03
N ASP A 251 6.54 -22.40 -11.45
CA ASP A 251 7.72 -22.29 -10.61
C ASP A 251 7.73 -20.87 -9.97
N TYR A 252 7.37 -20.77 -8.71
CA TYR A 252 7.27 -19.50 -8.01
C TYR A 252 8.64 -18.85 -7.77
N ALA A 253 9.73 -19.62 -7.77
CA ALA A 253 11.07 -19.06 -7.65
C ALA A 253 11.45 -18.21 -8.86
N THR A 254 10.96 -18.55 -10.06
CA THR A 254 11.37 -17.91 -11.31
C THR A 254 10.22 -17.23 -12.06
N GLY A 255 8.98 -17.69 -11.89
CA GLY A 255 7.82 -17.35 -12.71
C GLY A 255 7.72 -18.17 -13.99
N GLU A 256 8.62 -19.13 -14.24
CA GLU A 256 8.47 -20.07 -15.34
C GLU A 256 7.25 -20.98 -15.15
N SER A 257 6.69 -21.47 -16.26
CA SER A 257 5.46 -22.26 -16.20
C SER A 257 5.42 -23.31 -17.30
N ARG A 258 4.63 -24.36 -17.07
CA ARG A 258 4.39 -25.44 -18.04
C ARG A 258 2.99 -26.05 -17.86
N LEU A 259 2.50 -26.72 -18.91
CA LEU A 259 1.30 -27.53 -18.80
C LEU A 259 1.50 -28.66 -17.78
N LYS A 260 0.51 -28.86 -16.90
CA LYS A 260 0.46 -30.08 -16.07
C LYS A 260 0.32 -31.29 -16.97
N LYS A 261 1.12 -32.31 -16.67
CA LYS A 261 1.06 -33.60 -17.38
C LYS A 261 -0.12 -34.44 -16.91
#